data_1a6542eb8ecf373fb2f35b8101f03e69
#
_entry.id   1a6542eb8ecf373fb2f35b8101f03e69
#
_cell.length_a   1.000
_cell.length_b   1.000
_cell.length_c   1.000
_cell.angle_alpha   90.00
_cell.angle_beta   90.00
_cell.angle_gamma   90.00
#
_symmetry.space_group_name_H-M   'P 1'
#
loop_
_entity.id
_entity.type
_entity.pdbx_description
1 polymer ?
#
loop_
_entity_poly.entity_id
_entity_poly.type
_entity_poly.pdbx_seq_one_letter_code
_entity_poly.pdbx_strand_id
1 'polypeptide(L)'
;RIKDINRRMSIGEAKARRAKKEMVEANLRLVISIAKKYTNRGLQFLDLIQEGNIGLMKAVDKFEYRRGYKFSTYATWWIRQAITRSIADQARTIRIPVHMIETINKLNRISRQMLQEMGREPNPEELAERMMMPEDKIRKVLKIAKEPISMETPIGDDEDSHLGDFIEDTTIDSPIDSATMESLRGATNDVLAGLTAREAKVLRMRFGIDMNTDHTLEEVGKQFDVTRERIRQIEAKALRKLRHPSRSDLLKSFLDAK
;
A
#
# COMPACT_ATOMS: atom_id res chain seq x y z
N ARG A 1 -41.21 -4.61 40.03
CA ARG A 1 -41.33 -5.45 38.81
C ARG A 1 -40.13 -5.26 37.86
N ILE A 2 -39.77 -4.01 37.46
CA ILE A 2 -38.61 -3.73 36.57
C ILE A 2 -37.28 -4.10 37.25
N LYS A 3 -37.10 -3.78 38.55
CA LYS A 3 -35.91 -4.15 39.33
C LYS A 3 -35.70 -5.68 39.39
N ASP A 4 -36.76 -6.44 39.53
CA ASP A 4 -36.70 -7.92 39.60
C ASP A 4 -36.35 -8.52 38.23
N ILE A 5 -36.86 -7.96 37.13
CA ILE A 5 -36.52 -8.37 35.78
C ILE A 5 -35.02 -8.07 35.51
N ASN A 6 -34.55 -6.87 35.83
CA ASN A 6 -33.15 -6.48 35.69
C ASN A 6 -32.21 -7.40 36.50
N ARG A 7 -32.58 -7.73 37.75
CA ARG A 7 -31.81 -8.66 38.58
C ARG A 7 -31.71 -10.05 37.94
N ARG A 8 -32.84 -10.58 37.44
CA ARG A 8 -32.87 -11.89 36.76
C ARG A 8 -32.04 -11.89 35.49
N MET A 9 -32.11 -10.82 34.71
CA MET A 9 -31.25 -10.66 33.49
C MET A 9 -29.77 -10.64 33.86
N SER A 10 -29.36 -9.83 34.82
CA SER A 10 -27.98 -9.73 35.30
C SER A 10 -27.43 -11.07 35.81
N ILE A 11 -28.24 -11.82 36.58
CA ILE A 11 -27.87 -13.17 37.04
C ILE A 11 -27.72 -14.13 35.83
N GLY A 12 -28.65 -14.06 34.86
CA GLY A 12 -28.60 -14.88 33.66
C GLY A 12 -27.35 -14.59 32.80
N GLU A 13 -27.03 -13.33 32.62
CA GLU A 13 -25.80 -12.90 31.87
C GLU A 13 -24.52 -13.36 32.59
N ALA A 14 -24.46 -13.24 33.92
CA ALA A 14 -23.31 -13.71 34.68
C ALA A 14 -23.11 -15.22 34.55
N LYS A 15 -24.19 -16.01 34.62
CA LYS A 15 -24.16 -17.48 34.40
C LYS A 15 -23.72 -17.83 32.98
N ALA A 16 -24.25 -17.15 31.97
CA ALA A 16 -23.89 -17.36 30.58
C ALA A 16 -22.39 -17.04 30.32
N ARG A 17 -21.92 -15.92 30.87
CA ARG A 17 -20.49 -15.53 30.75
C ARG A 17 -19.57 -16.56 31.40
N ARG A 18 -19.93 -17.06 32.59
CA ARG A 18 -19.16 -18.11 33.28
C ARG A 18 -19.12 -19.41 32.47
N ALA A 19 -20.25 -19.87 31.96
CA ALA A 19 -20.34 -21.09 31.17
C ALA A 19 -19.54 -20.98 29.86
N LYS A 20 -19.61 -19.82 29.17
CA LYS A 20 -18.78 -19.55 27.98
C LYS A 20 -17.27 -19.60 28.28
N LYS A 21 -16.86 -18.99 29.41
CA LYS A 21 -15.46 -19.00 29.84
C LYS A 21 -15.00 -20.43 30.13
N GLU A 22 -15.74 -21.21 30.90
CA GLU A 22 -15.41 -22.61 31.19
C GLU A 22 -15.31 -23.45 29.90
N MET A 23 -16.20 -23.22 28.95
CA MET A 23 -16.19 -23.91 27.65
C MET A 23 -14.98 -23.56 26.78
N VAL A 24 -14.55 -22.28 26.78
CA VAL A 24 -13.32 -21.86 26.09
C VAL A 24 -12.09 -22.49 26.73
N GLU A 25 -11.96 -22.39 28.07
CA GLU A 25 -10.82 -22.92 28.80
C GLU A 25 -10.65 -24.44 28.59
N ALA A 26 -11.73 -25.20 28.60
CA ALA A 26 -11.72 -26.64 28.36
C ALA A 26 -11.25 -27.04 26.94
N ASN A 27 -11.33 -26.10 25.97
CA ASN A 27 -10.99 -26.39 24.57
C ASN A 27 -9.73 -25.69 24.05
N LEU A 28 -8.92 -25.03 24.91
CA LEU A 28 -7.67 -24.37 24.50
C LEU A 28 -6.66 -25.36 23.88
N ARG A 29 -6.63 -26.60 24.36
CA ARG A 29 -5.75 -27.65 23.78
C ARG A 29 -6.13 -27.99 22.34
N LEU A 30 -7.40 -27.90 21.97
CA LEU A 30 -7.86 -28.10 20.60
C LEU A 30 -7.27 -27.00 19.68
N VAL A 31 -7.27 -25.75 20.13
CA VAL A 31 -6.67 -24.63 19.36
C VAL A 31 -5.19 -24.90 19.09
N ILE A 32 -4.45 -25.27 20.12
CA ILE A 32 -3.00 -25.57 20.00
C ILE A 32 -2.75 -26.69 18.98
N SER A 33 -3.54 -27.78 19.03
CA SER A 33 -3.41 -28.91 18.12
C SER A 33 -3.66 -28.54 16.65
N ILE A 34 -4.56 -27.57 16.42
CA ILE A 34 -4.85 -27.06 15.07
C ILE A 34 -3.75 -26.08 14.64
N ALA A 35 -3.37 -25.13 15.51
CA ALA A 35 -2.37 -24.11 15.21
C ALA A 35 -0.99 -24.70 14.84
N LYS A 36 -0.61 -25.83 15.44
CA LYS A 36 0.63 -26.57 15.09
C LYS A 36 0.75 -26.91 13.59
N LYS A 37 -0.37 -27.07 12.88
CA LYS A 37 -0.38 -27.41 11.44
C LYS A 37 -0.15 -26.18 10.54
N TYR A 38 -0.12 -24.99 11.12
CA TYR A 38 0.01 -23.71 10.40
C TYR A 38 1.31 -22.97 10.73
N THR A 39 2.23 -23.58 11.46
CA THR A 39 3.55 -23.03 11.74
C THR A 39 4.36 -22.84 10.45
N ASN A 40 5.34 -21.93 10.49
CA ASN A 40 6.22 -21.59 9.37
C ASN A 40 5.48 -21.03 8.12
N ARG A 41 4.40 -20.29 8.34
CA ARG A 41 3.62 -19.64 7.28
C ARG A 41 3.58 -18.11 7.41
N GLY A 42 4.60 -17.52 8.05
CA GLY A 42 4.74 -16.07 8.18
C GLY A 42 4.20 -15.47 9.47
N LEU A 43 3.53 -16.24 10.35
CA LEU A 43 3.12 -15.82 11.69
C LEU A 43 3.81 -16.67 12.76
N GLN A 44 4.10 -16.04 13.90
CA GLN A 44 4.62 -16.69 15.10
C GLN A 44 3.59 -17.66 15.67
N PHE A 45 4.06 -18.77 16.28
CA PHE A 45 3.16 -19.81 16.81
C PHE A 45 2.18 -19.26 17.87
N LEU A 46 2.63 -18.36 18.73
CA LEU A 46 1.77 -17.75 19.75
C LEU A 46 0.67 -16.88 19.13
N ASP A 47 0.96 -16.16 18.03
CA ASP A 47 -0.03 -15.37 17.31
C ASP A 47 -1.09 -16.26 16.67
N LEU A 48 -0.68 -17.40 16.09
CA LEU A 48 -1.61 -18.41 15.57
C LEU A 48 -2.55 -18.96 16.65
N ILE A 49 -2.03 -19.18 17.86
CA ILE A 49 -2.84 -19.62 19.02
C ILE A 49 -3.85 -18.53 19.39
N GLN A 50 -3.45 -17.26 19.46
CA GLN A 50 -4.34 -16.17 19.83
C GLN A 50 -5.45 -15.96 18.80
N GLU A 51 -5.13 -15.98 17.52
CA GLU A 51 -6.12 -15.92 16.46
C GLU A 51 -7.06 -17.14 16.47
N GLY A 52 -6.51 -18.31 16.76
CA GLY A 52 -7.28 -19.52 16.97
C GLY A 52 -8.24 -19.43 18.18
N ASN A 53 -7.80 -18.80 19.27
CA ASN A 53 -8.63 -18.54 20.45
C ASN A 53 -9.79 -17.59 20.13
N ILE A 54 -9.56 -16.56 19.30
CA ILE A 54 -10.63 -15.68 18.80
C ILE A 54 -11.66 -16.48 18.00
N GLY A 55 -11.19 -17.40 17.15
CA GLY A 55 -12.04 -18.34 16.43
C GLY A 55 -12.85 -19.25 17.37
N LEU A 56 -12.21 -19.79 18.42
CA LEU A 56 -12.86 -20.62 19.43
C LEU A 56 -13.95 -19.83 20.18
N MET A 57 -13.67 -18.59 20.59
CA MET A 57 -14.68 -17.75 21.27
C MET A 57 -15.91 -17.51 20.37
N LYS A 58 -15.70 -17.23 19.08
CA LYS A 58 -16.80 -17.12 18.12
C LYS A 58 -17.58 -18.42 17.95
N ALA A 59 -16.90 -19.55 18.01
CA ALA A 59 -17.56 -20.86 17.96
C ALA A 59 -18.45 -21.10 19.21
N VAL A 60 -17.95 -20.76 20.41
CA VAL A 60 -18.70 -20.87 21.67
C VAL A 60 -19.95 -19.99 21.63
N ASP A 61 -19.82 -18.75 21.12
CA ASP A 61 -20.95 -17.82 21.03
C ASP A 61 -22.08 -18.30 20.10
N LYS A 62 -21.73 -18.99 19.03
CA LYS A 62 -22.66 -19.42 17.97
C LYS A 62 -23.05 -20.90 18.02
N PHE A 63 -22.53 -21.64 19.00
CA PHE A 63 -22.81 -23.06 19.11
C PHE A 63 -24.23 -23.36 19.60
N GLU A 64 -24.96 -24.15 18.84
CA GLU A 64 -26.30 -24.62 19.14
C GLU A 64 -26.27 -26.11 19.52
N TYR A 65 -26.22 -26.44 20.81
CA TYR A 65 -26.13 -27.81 21.32
C TYR A 65 -27.31 -28.70 20.87
N ARG A 66 -28.48 -28.11 20.62
CA ARG A 66 -29.70 -28.81 20.21
C ARG A 66 -29.59 -29.47 18.84
N ARG A 67 -28.61 -29.08 18.02
CA ARG A 67 -28.38 -29.69 16.72
C ARG A 67 -27.70 -31.07 16.81
N GLY A 68 -27.27 -31.53 17.98
CA GLY A 68 -26.74 -32.86 18.20
C GLY A 68 -25.29 -33.10 17.72
N TYR A 69 -24.62 -32.12 17.15
CA TYR A 69 -23.21 -32.25 16.73
C TYR A 69 -22.25 -32.01 17.89
N LYS A 70 -21.09 -32.69 17.85
CA LYS A 70 -20.01 -32.43 18.82
C LYS A 70 -19.47 -31.01 18.63
N PHE A 71 -19.26 -30.30 19.75
CA PHE A 71 -18.71 -28.95 19.75
C PHE A 71 -17.37 -28.87 19.00
N SER A 72 -16.47 -29.84 19.18
CA SER A 72 -15.15 -29.86 18.52
C SER A 72 -15.23 -29.81 17.00
N THR A 73 -16.23 -30.47 16.39
CA THR A 73 -16.44 -30.43 14.94
C THR A 73 -16.76 -29.02 14.46
N TYR A 74 -17.66 -28.32 15.16
CA TYR A 74 -18.05 -26.96 14.85
C TYR A 74 -16.91 -25.97 15.14
N ALA A 75 -16.26 -26.09 16.29
CA ALA A 75 -15.18 -25.23 16.71
C ALA A 75 -13.95 -25.32 15.77
N THR A 76 -13.62 -26.51 15.28
CA THR A 76 -12.51 -26.73 14.36
C THR A 76 -12.64 -25.87 13.10
N TRP A 77 -13.85 -25.71 12.57
CA TRP A 77 -14.08 -24.86 11.39
C TRP A 77 -13.79 -23.39 11.71
N TRP A 78 -14.29 -22.87 12.83
CA TRP A 78 -14.09 -21.47 13.24
C TRP A 78 -12.62 -21.17 13.57
N ILE A 79 -11.95 -22.09 14.28
CA ILE A 79 -10.54 -21.98 14.63
C ILE A 79 -9.68 -21.95 13.33
N ARG A 80 -9.92 -22.88 12.42
CA ARG A 80 -9.22 -22.94 11.14
C ARG A 80 -9.45 -21.69 10.31
N GLN A 81 -10.69 -21.22 10.23
CA GLN A 81 -11.05 -20.02 9.48
C GLN A 81 -10.34 -18.78 10.05
N ALA A 82 -10.31 -18.62 11.38
CA ALA A 82 -9.63 -17.49 12.02
C ALA A 82 -8.12 -17.51 11.73
N ILE A 83 -7.47 -18.66 11.93
CA ILE A 83 -6.02 -18.81 11.68
C ILE A 83 -5.69 -18.56 10.20
N THR A 84 -6.43 -19.16 9.27
CA THR A 84 -6.16 -19.00 7.83
C THR A 84 -6.35 -17.55 7.38
N ARG A 85 -7.37 -16.88 7.91
CA ARG A 85 -7.62 -15.47 7.60
C ARG A 85 -6.54 -14.55 8.19
N SER A 86 -6.09 -14.81 9.40
CA SER A 86 -5.02 -14.05 10.03
C SER A 86 -3.70 -14.20 9.26
N ILE A 87 -3.34 -15.42 8.84
CA ILE A 87 -2.17 -15.64 7.97
C ILE A 87 -2.31 -14.83 6.68
N ALA A 88 -3.47 -14.84 6.03
CA ALA A 88 -3.70 -14.07 4.81
C ALA A 88 -3.56 -12.56 5.04
N ASP A 89 -4.03 -12.05 6.18
CA ASP A 89 -4.04 -10.61 6.46
C ASP A 89 -2.70 -10.07 6.99
N GLN A 90 -1.88 -10.88 7.66
CA GLN A 90 -0.74 -10.39 8.47
C GLN A 90 0.61 -11.06 8.13
N ALA A 91 0.64 -12.17 7.39
CA ALA A 91 1.89 -12.92 7.16
C ALA A 91 2.89 -12.21 6.23
N ARG A 92 2.44 -11.23 5.44
CA ARG A 92 3.28 -10.52 4.48
C ARG A 92 3.68 -9.14 4.97
N THR A 93 4.92 -8.73 4.77
CA THR A 93 5.43 -7.38 5.05
C THR A 93 4.61 -6.32 4.32
N ILE A 94 4.28 -6.56 3.05
CA ILE A 94 3.36 -5.73 2.28
C ILE A 94 2.01 -6.46 2.22
N ARG A 95 1.00 -5.90 2.90
CA ARG A 95 -0.32 -6.51 3.01
C ARG A 95 -1.00 -6.64 1.63
N ILE A 96 -1.52 -7.82 1.34
CA ILE A 96 -2.29 -8.12 0.13
C ILE A 96 -3.74 -8.47 0.53
N PRO A 97 -4.77 -7.99 -0.20
CA PRO A 97 -6.16 -8.37 0.06
C PRO A 97 -6.39 -9.88 -0.04
N VAL A 98 -7.28 -10.42 0.82
CA VAL A 98 -7.52 -11.87 0.94
C VAL A 98 -7.89 -12.53 -0.40
N HIS A 99 -8.74 -11.90 -1.21
CA HIS A 99 -9.13 -12.43 -2.52
C HIS A 99 -7.95 -12.57 -3.50
N MET A 100 -6.94 -11.72 -3.38
CA MET A 100 -5.72 -11.82 -4.19
C MET A 100 -4.84 -12.97 -3.71
N ILE A 101 -4.77 -13.20 -2.39
CA ILE A 101 -4.05 -14.35 -1.82
C ILE A 101 -4.71 -15.67 -2.24
N GLU A 102 -6.03 -15.73 -2.26
CA GLU A 102 -6.77 -16.88 -2.79
C GLU A 102 -6.45 -17.13 -4.27
N THR A 103 -6.37 -16.05 -5.08
CA THR A 103 -5.97 -16.13 -6.48
C THR A 103 -4.54 -16.63 -6.63
N ILE A 104 -3.59 -16.13 -5.84
CA ILE A 104 -2.19 -16.57 -5.82
C ILE A 104 -2.09 -18.04 -5.42
N ASN A 105 -2.82 -18.47 -4.38
CA ASN A 105 -2.85 -19.85 -3.94
C ASN A 105 -3.42 -20.80 -5.01
N LYS A 106 -4.48 -20.37 -5.71
CA LYS A 106 -5.04 -21.10 -6.85
C LYS A 106 -4.03 -21.21 -7.98
N LEU A 107 -3.35 -20.11 -8.32
CA LEU A 107 -2.31 -20.07 -9.34
C LEU A 107 -1.16 -21.03 -8.99
N ASN A 108 -0.63 -20.98 -7.78
CA ASN A 108 0.44 -21.86 -7.32
C ASN A 108 0.03 -23.33 -7.36
N ARG A 109 -1.21 -23.65 -7.00
CA ARG A 109 -1.72 -25.03 -7.08
C ARG A 109 -1.79 -25.52 -8.52
N ILE A 110 -2.33 -24.71 -9.44
CA ILE A 110 -2.43 -25.03 -10.85
C ILE A 110 -1.05 -25.15 -11.49
N SER A 111 -0.12 -24.24 -11.18
CA SER A 111 1.26 -24.27 -11.65
C SER A 111 1.96 -25.57 -11.26
N ARG A 112 1.82 -26.02 -10.00
CA ARG A 112 2.38 -27.29 -9.53
C ARG A 112 1.75 -28.50 -10.24
N GLN A 113 0.45 -28.47 -10.48
CA GLN A 113 -0.24 -29.52 -11.21
C GLN A 113 0.28 -29.60 -12.66
N MET A 114 0.40 -28.45 -13.34
CA MET A 114 0.92 -28.40 -14.71
C MET A 114 2.40 -28.83 -14.78
N LEU A 115 3.20 -28.48 -13.77
CA LEU A 115 4.58 -28.96 -13.66
C LEU A 115 4.64 -30.49 -13.61
N GLN A 116 3.74 -31.14 -12.87
CA GLN A 116 3.65 -32.60 -12.83
C GLN A 116 3.18 -33.22 -14.15
N GLU A 117 2.25 -32.57 -14.86
CA GLU A 117 1.72 -33.02 -16.14
C GLU A 117 2.73 -32.86 -17.28
N MET A 118 3.49 -31.75 -17.32
CA MET A 118 4.36 -31.36 -18.45
C MET A 118 5.86 -31.58 -18.17
N GLY A 119 6.26 -31.80 -16.92
CA GLY A 119 7.67 -31.92 -16.53
C GLY A 119 8.48 -30.61 -16.58
N ARG A 120 7.86 -29.48 -16.88
CA ARG A 120 8.46 -28.13 -16.89
C ARG A 120 7.51 -27.10 -16.27
N GLU A 121 8.07 -25.94 -15.88
CA GLU A 121 7.23 -24.83 -15.42
C GLU A 121 6.35 -24.30 -16.57
N PRO A 122 5.06 -24.02 -16.27
CA PRO A 122 4.13 -23.48 -17.26
C PRO A 122 4.42 -22.02 -17.59
N ASN A 123 4.25 -21.63 -18.84
CA ASN A 123 4.30 -20.25 -19.27
C ASN A 123 3.06 -19.47 -18.80
N PRO A 124 3.14 -18.11 -18.68
CA PRO A 124 1.99 -17.27 -18.32
C PRO A 124 0.76 -17.47 -19.22
N GLU A 125 0.95 -17.74 -20.50
CA GLU A 125 -0.11 -18.03 -21.49
C GLU A 125 -0.85 -19.33 -21.16
N GLU A 126 -0.12 -20.40 -20.86
CA GLU A 126 -0.67 -21.71 -20.48
C GLU A 126 -1.42 -21.62 -19.14
N LEU A 127 -0.89 -20.82 -18.20
CA LEU A 127 -1.56 -20.53 -16.92
C LEU A 127 -2.86 -19.74 -17.13
N ALA A 128 -2.86 -18.79 -18.07
CA ALA A 128 -4.03 -17.99 -18.41
C ALA A 128 -5.19 -18.84 -18.93
N GLU A 129 -4.92 -19.79 -19.83
CA GLU A 129 -5.91 -20.75 -20.33
C GLU A 129 -6.49 -21.60 -19.19
N ARG A 130 -5.61 -22.19 -18.36
CA ARG A 130 -6.04 -23.10 -17.27
C ARG A 130 -6.81 -22.39 -16.17
N MET A 131 -6.47 -21.10 -15.91
CA MET A 131 -7.14 -20.27 -14.92
C MET A 131 -8.38 -19.53 -15.47
N MET A 132 -8.60 -19.52 -16.78
CA MET A 132 -9.62 -18.73 -17.47
C MET A 132 -9.51 -17.24 -17.16
N MET A 133 -8.29 -16.70 -17.23
CA MET A 133 -7.97 -15.30 -16.93
C MET A 133 -7.09 -14.71 -18.03
N PRO A 134 -7.18 -13.40 -18.34
CA PRO A 134 -6.28 -12.75 -19.27
C PRO A 134 -4.81 -12.87 -18.84
N GLU A 135 -3.91 -13.04 -19.81
CA GLU A 135 -2.47 -13.20 -19.57
C GLU A 135 -1.89 -12.03 -18.78
N ASP A 136 -2.24 -10.78 -19.12
CA ASP A 136 -1.79 -9.59 -18.42
C ASP A 136 -2.11 -9.63 -16.91
N LYS A 137 -3.24 -10.21 -16.57
CA LYS A 137 -3.66 -10.38 -15.17
C LYS A 137 -2.81 -11.43 -14.47
N ILE A 138 -2.47 -12.52 -15.15
CA ILE A 138 -1.55 -13.55 -14.62
C ILE A 138 -0.16 -12.96 -14.38
N ARG A 139 0.39 -12.19 -15.33
CA ARG A 139 1.68 -11.51 -15.17
C ARG A 139 1.69 -10.55 -13.97
N LYS A 140 0.61 -9.78 -13.78
CA LYS A 140 0.44 -8.91 -12.61
C LYS A 140 0.38 -9.70 -11.30
N VAL A 141 -0.38 -10.81 -11.27
CA VAL A 141 -0.49 -11.68 -10.08
C VAL A 141 0.86 -12.29 -9.73
N LEU A 142 1.62 -12.77 -10.70
CA LEU A 142 2.98 -13.31 -10.51
C LEU A 142 3.93 -12.25 -9.93
N LYS A 143 3.83 -11.00 -10.40
CA LYS A 143 4.63 -9.89 -9.88
C LYS A 143 4.29 -9.56 -8.43
N ILE A 144 3.00 -9.53 -8.07
CA ILE A 144 2.50 -9.26 -6.73
C ILE A 144 2.83 -10.40 -5.76
N ALA A 145 2.89 -11.65 -6.26
CA ALA A 145 3.16 -12.83 -5.45
C ALA A 145 4.58 -12.87 -4.86
N LYS A 146 5.54 -12.12 -5.44
CA LYS A 146 6.93 -12.06 -4.95
C LYS A 146 6.98 -11.42 -3.57
N GLU A 147 7.86 -11.97 -2.72
CA GLU A 147 8.15 -11.40 -1.40
C GLU A 147 9.34 -10.43 -1.48
N PRO A 148 9.37 -9.37 -0.67
CA PRO A 148 10.50 -8.47 -0.61
C PRO A 148 11.72 -9.19 -0.03
N ILE A 149 12.90 -8.80 -0.49
CA ILE A 149 14.20 -9.28 0.00
C ILE A 149 14.67 -8.31 1.08
N SER A 150 15.32 -8.81 2.14
CA SER A 150 15.91 -7.97 3.18
C SER A 150 17.10 -7.19 2.64
N MET A 151 17.21 -5.92 3.00
CA MET A 151 18.38 -5.09 2.69
C MET A 151 19.63 -5.53 3.45
N GLU A 152 19.46 -6.27 4.55
CA GLU A 152 20.56 -6.84 5.36
C GLU A 152 21.05 -8.20 4.80
N THR A 153 20.55 -8.63 3.63
CA THR A 153 21.04 -9.88 3.02
C THR A 153 22.49 -9.71 2.62
N PRO A 154 23.42 -10.57 3.10
CA PRO A 154 24.83 -10.49 2.75
C PRO A 154 25.05 -10.83 1.28
N ILE A 155 25.99 -10.14 0.64
CA ILE A 155 26.38 -10.35 -0.76
C ILE A 155 27.84 -10.81 -0.79
N GLY A 156 28.09 -12.00 -1.35
CA GLY A 156 29.42 -12.59 -1.41
C GLY A 156 29.80 -13.37 -0.16
N ASP A 157 31.07 -13.70 -0.03
CA ASP A 157 31.62 -14.46 1.10
C ASP A 157 32.06 -13.54 2.27
N ASP A 158 32.11 -12.22 2.06
CA ASP A 158 32.46 -11.24 3.06
C ASP A 158 31.20 -10.80 3.83
N GLU A 159 31.23 -10.98 5.17
CA GLU A 159 30.11 -10.62 6.06
C GLU A 159 29.85 -9.09 6.15
N ASP A 160 30.74 -8.26 5.60
CA ASP A 160 30.67 -6.80 5.70
C ASP A 160 29.87 -6.11 4.59
N SER A 161 29.46 -6.82 3.52
CA SER A 161 28.74 -6.27 2.39
C SER A 161 27.28 -6.73 2.35
N HIS A 162 26.35 -5.78 2.44
CA HIS A 162 24.93 -6.06 2.43
C HIS A 162 24.25 -5.49 1.17
N LEU A 163 23.10 -6.04 0.78
CA LEU A 163 22.33 -5.57 -0.38
C LEU A 163 22.02 -4.07 -0.31
N GLY A 164 21.79 -3.54 0.90
CA GLY A 164 21.52 -2.13 1.13
C GLY A 164 22.63 -1.19 0.68
N ASP A 165 23.88 -1.63 0.75
CA ASP A 165 25.06 -0.82 0.39
C ASP A 165 25.18 -0.56 -1.12
N PHE A 166 24.48 -1.37 -1.94
CA PHE A 166 24.45 -1.27 -3.39
C PHE A 166 23.24 -0.50 -3.94
N ILE A 167 22.34 -0.06 -3.07
CA ILE A 167 21.14 0.69 -3.46
C ILE A 167 21.45 2.18 -3.39
N GLU A 168 21.46 2.83 -4.54
CA GLU A 168 21.66 4.28 -4.65
C GLU A 168 20.45 5.06 -4.10
N ASP A 169 20.71 6.11 -3.33
CA ASP A 169 19.68 7.04 -2.88
C ASP A 169 19.30 8.00 -4.03
N THR A 170 18.16 7.74 -4.63
CA THR A 170 17.60 8.56 -5.73
C THR A 170 16.79 9.76 -5.23
N THR A 171 16.67 9.96 -3.92
CA THR A 171 15.92 11.08 -3.34
C THR A 171 16.78 12.36 -3.24
N ILE A 172 18.07 12.20 -3.29
CA ILE A 172 19.04 13.32 -3.26
C ILE A 172 19.38 13.70 -4.70
N ASP A 173 19.14 14.95 -5.06
CA ASP A 173 19.53 15.49 -6.36
C ASP A 173 21.07 15.41 -6.53
N SER A 174 21.52 15.08 -7.73
CA SER A 174 22.97 15.11 -7.98
C SER A 174 23.51 16.54 -7.84
N PRO A 175 24.76 16.73 -7.39
CA PRO A 175 25.34 18.06 -7.28
C PRO A 175 25.32 18.85 -8.60
N ILE A 176 25.42 18.17 -9.73
CA ILE A 176 25.33 18.74 -11.09
C ILE A 176 23.91 19.26 -11.35
N ASP A 177 22.88 18.45 -11.06
CA ASP A 177 21.48 18.85 -11.25
C ASP A 177 21.12 20.01 -10.33
N SER A 178 21.56 19.98 -9.08
CA SER A 178 21.35 21.04 -8.11
C SER A 178 22.00 22.38 -8.57
N ALA A 179 23.24 22.33 -9.06
CA ALA A 179 23.92 23.51 -9.62
C ALA A 179 23.24 24.02 -10.90
N THR A 180 22.77 23.12 -11.75
CA THR A 180 22.01 23.46 -12.96
C THR A 180 20.68 24.13 -12.63
N MET A 181 19.96 23.63 -11.64
CA MET A 181 18.71 24.23 -11.18
C MET A 181 18.92 25.61 -10.56
N GLU A 182 19.99 25.81 -9.78
CA GLU A 182 20.32 27.13 -9.21
C GLU A 182 20.73 28.13 -10.30
N SER A 183 21.49 27.68 -11.29
CA SER A 183 21.85 28.48 -12.48
C SER A 183 20.62 28.87 -13.30
N LEU A 184 19.69 27.92 -13.53
CA LEU A 184 18.42 28.18 -14.19
C LEU A 184 17.55 29.19 -13.42
N ARG A 185 17.52 29.06 -12.08
CA ARG A 185 16.81 30.00 -11.22
C ARG A 185 17.38 31.40 -11.30
N GLY A 186 18.70 31.54 -11.29
CA GLY A 186 19.41 32.81 -11.49
C GLY A 186 19.08 33.43 -12.85
N ALA A 187 19.27 32.68 -13.94
CA ALA A 187 18.93 33.14 -15.29
C ALA A 187 17.46 33.54 -15.45
N THR A 188 16.53 32.79 -14.84
CA THR A 188 15.10 33.12 -14.85
C THR A 188 14.84 34.43 -14.13
N ASN A 189 15.45 34.68 -12.99
CA ASN A 189 15.33 35.94 -12.24
C ASN A 189 15.88 37.13 -13.03
N ASP A 190 17.02 36.97 -13.70
CA ASP A 190 17.62 38.02 -14.54
C ASP A 190 16.71 38.37 -15.72
N VAL A 191 16.16 37.37 -16.40
CA VAL A 191 15.21 37.58 -17.50
C VAL A 191 13.91 38.27 -17.02
N LEU A 192 13.39 37.91 -15.84
CA LEU A 192 12.24 38.55 -15.23
C LEU A 192 12.52 40.00 -14.80
N ALA A 193 13.76 40.32 -14.36
CA ALA A 193 14.17 41.65 -14.00
C ALA A 193 14.11 42.63 -15.19
N GLY A 194 14.23 42.12 -16.43
CA GLY A 194 14.05 42.91 -17.66
C GLY A 194 12.61 43.28 -18.00
N LEU A 195 11.61 42.82 -17.25
CA LEU A 195 10.19 43.15 -17.40
C LEU A 195 9.79 44.31 -16.49
N THR A 196 8.62 44.87 -16.72
CA THR A 196 8.04 45.83 -15.74
C THR A 196 7.72 45.11 -14.42
N ALA A 197 7.80 45.81 -13.29
CA ALA A 197 7.56 45.24 -11.97
C ALA A 197 6.17 44.52 -11.89
N ARG A 198 5.18 45.04 -12.59
CA ARG A 198 3.82 44.46 -12.63
C ARG A 198 3.79 43.18 -13.47
N GLU A 199 4.45 43.15 -14.65
CA GLU A 199 4.55 41.95 -15.50
C GLU A 199 5.35 40.84 -14.81
N ALA A 200 6.49 41.16 -14.19
CA ALA A 200 7.31 40.22 -13.45
C ALA A 200 6.55 39.61 -12.26
N LYS A 201 5.83 40.42 -11.49
CA LYS A 201 5.07 39.94 -10.32
C LYS A 201 3.90 39.05 -10.75
N VAL A 202 3.19 39.35 -11.85
CA VAL A 202 2.13 38.49 -12.41
C VAL A 202 2.71 37.15 -12.82
N LEU A 203 3.84 37.09 -13.53
CA LEU A 203 4.48 35.82 -13.93
C LEU A 203 4.95 35.02 -12.73
N ARG A 204 5.61 35.66 -11.73
CA ARG A 204 6.05 34.98 -10.52
C ARG A 204 4.89 34.29 -9.80
N MET A 205 3.76 34.98 -9.66
CA MET A 205 2.58 34.42 -9.00
C MET A 205 1.92 33.30 -9.83
N ARG A 206 1.83 33.49 -11.15
CA ARG A 206 1.20 32.51 -12.03
C ARG A 206 1.96 31.16 -12.09
N PHE A 207 3.29 31.24 -12.11
CA PHE A 207 4.16 30.06 -12.21
C PHE A 207 4.81 29.64 -10.90
N GLY A 208 4.47 30.26 -9.78
CA GLY A 208 5.05 29.96 -8.48
C GLY A 208 6.55 30.23 -8.35
N ILE A 209 7.11 31.15 -9.15
CA ILE A 209 8.54 31.45 -9.14
C ILE A 209 8.88 32.22 -7.86
N ASP A 210 9.81 31.65 -7.06
CA ASP A 210 10.16 32.12 -5.70
C ASP A 210 8.96 32.14 -4.72
N MET A 211 7.94 31.32 -4.97
CA MET A 211 6.75 31.15 -4.11
C MET A 211 6.49 29.67 -3.84
N ASN A 212 5.74 29.34 -2.80
CA ASN A 212 5.42 27.96 -2.44
C ASN A 212 4.34 27.34 -3.32
N THR A 213 3.52 28.14 -4.01
CA THR A 213 2.39 27.68 -4.84
C THR A 213 2.24 28.56 -6.06
N ASP A 214 1.70 28.00 -7.14
CA ASP A 214 1.18 28.72 -8.29
C ASP A 214 -0.23 29.28 -8.00
N HIS A 215 -0.61 30.36 -8.68
CA HIS A 215 -1.89 31.02 -8.48
C HIS A 215 -2.69 31.07 -9.80
N THR A 216 -4.00 30.93 -9.69
CA THR A 216 -4.90 31.06 -10.82
C THR A 216 -5.04 32.50 -11.29
N LEU A 217 -5.50 32.71 -12.55
CA LEU A 217 -5.72 34.06 -13.08
C LEU A 217 -6.70 34.90 -12.23
N GLU A 218 -7.65 34.23 -11.57
CA GLU A 218 -8.63 34.90 -10.68
C GLU A 218 -8.00 35.37 -9.37
N GLU A 219 -7.17 34.52 -8.77
CA GLU A 219 -6.46 34.85 -7.51
C GLU A 219 -5.49 36.01 -7.73
N VAL A 220 -4.71 35.94 -8.83
CA VAL A 220 -3.83 37.04 -9.22
C VAL A 220 -4.66 38.31 -9.51
N GLY A 221 -5.80 38.19 -10.19
CA GLY A 221 -6.71 39.31 -10.44
C GLY A 221 -7.21 39.97 -9.17
N LYS A 222 -7.60 39.19 -8.18
CA LYS A 222 -8.03 39.70 -6.86
C LYS A 222 -6.91 40.47 -6.17
N GLN A 223 -5.65 39.95 -6.23
CA GLN A 223 -4.52 40.59 -5.56
C GLN A 223 -4.09 41.91 -6.23
N PHE A 224 -4.32 42.07 -7.52
CA PHE A 224 -4.02 43.31 -8.26
C PHE A 224 -5.24 44.21 -8.48
N ASP A 225 -6.38 43.84 -7.94
CA ASP A 225 -7.66 44.54 -8.09
C ASP A 225 -8.05 44.80 -9.56
N VAL A 226 -7.90 43.75 -10.38
CA VAL A 226 -8.19 43.76 -11.82
C VAL A 226 -8.92 42.48 -12.26
N THR A 227 -9.58 42.56 -13.41
CA THR A 227 -10.30 41.42 -13.97
C THR A 227 -9.36 40.30 -14.44
N ARG A 228 -9.82 39.03 -14.38
CA ARG A 228 -9.13 37.86 -14.91
C ARG A 228 -8.59 38.07 -16.33
N GLU A 229 -9.41 38.67 -17.21
CA GLU A 229 -9.03 38.93 -18.60
C GLU A 229 -7.85 39.92 -18.69
N ARG A 230 -7.81 40.91 -17.81
CA ARG A 230 -6.69 41.85 -17.75
C ARG A 230 -5.39 41.18 -17.33
N ILE A 231 -5.44 40.28 -16.37
CA ILE A 231 -4.24 39.46 -16.00
C ILE A 231 -3.78 38.58 -17.16
N ARG A 232 -4.72 37.95 -17.89
CA ARG A 232 -4.40 37.15 -19.09
C ARG A 232 -3.68 37.97 -20.17
N GLN A 233 -4.12 39.21 -20.38
CA GLN A 233 -3.48 40.14 -21.32
C GLN A 233 -2.06 40.52 -20.87
N ILE A 234 -1.87 40.81 -19.59
CA ILE A 234 -0.54 41.13 -18.99
C ILE A 234 0.37 39.94 -19.16
N GLU A 235 -0.08 38.74 -18.79
CA GLU A 235 0.69 37.47 -18.93
C GLU A 235 1.10 37.26 -20.40
N ALA A 236 0.16 37.32 -21.34
CA ALA A 236 0.45 37.14 -22.77
C ALA A 236 1.45 38.17 -23.31
N LYS A 237 1.35 39.43 -22.89
CA LYS A 237 2.30 40.49 -23.23
C LYS A 237 3.68 40.24 -22.67
N ALA A 238 3.76 39.84 -21.41
CA ALA A 238 5.01 39.52 -20.75
C ALA A 238 5.71 38.31 -21.40
N LEU A 239 4.97 37.23 -21.66
CA LEU A 239 5.50 36.05 -22.36
C LEU A 239 5.98 36.36 -23.77
N ARG A 240 5.28 37.26 -24.52
CA ARG A 240 5.73 37.72 -25.83
C ARG A 240 7.05 38.49 -25.76
N LYS A 241 7.27 39.32 -24.73
CA LYS A 241 8.54 39.99 -24.50
C LYS A 241 9.65 39.03 -24.16
N LEU A 242 9.37 37.93 -23.43
CA LEU A 242 10.33 36.89 -23.08
C LEU A 242 10.74 36.02 -24.26
N ARG A 243 9.87 35.85 -25.26
CA ARG A 243 10.16 35.09 -26.50
C ARG A 243 11.16 35.80 -27.41
N HIS A 244 11.49 37.06 -27.18
CA HIS A 244 12.48 37.77 -27.98
C HIS A 244 13.85 37.10 -27.84
N PRO A 245 14.61 36.88 -28.95
CA PRO A 245 15.89 36.15 -28.94
C PRO A 245 16.86 36.63 -27.87
N SER A 246 17.00 37.94 -27.67
CA SER A 246 17.91 38.51 -26.69
C SER A 246 17.65 38.09 -25.25
N ARG A 247 16.47 37.52 -24.93
CA ARG A 247 16.09 37.01 -23.60
C ARG A 247 15.90 35.51 -23.60
N SER A 248 15.34 34.95 -24.67
CA SER A 248 15.08 33.51 -24.74
C SER A 248 16.38 32.71 -24.92
N ASP A 249 17.44 33.24 -25.53
CA ASP A 249 18.69 32.51 -25.77
C ASP A 249 19.40 32.17 -24.45
N LEU A 250 19.28 32.99 -23.41
CA LEU A 250 19.80 32.70 -22.07
C LEU A 250 19.14 31.44 -21.44
N LEU A 251 17.86 31.18 -21.74
CA LEU A 251 17.12 30.05 -21.18
C LEU A 251 17.16 28.81 -22.08
N LYS A 252 17.46 28.95 -23.41
CA LYS A 252 17.53 27.81 -24.33
C LYS A 252 18.60 26.81 -23.96
N SER A 253 19.75 27.28 -23.47
CA SER A 253 20.88 26.42 -23.08
C SER A 253 20.48 25.39 -22.01
N PHE A 254 19.46 25.70 -21.19
CA PHE A 254 18.94 24.77 -20.16
C PHE A 254 17.91 23.77 -20.71
N LEU A 255 17.31 24.01 -21.89
CA LEU A 255 16.39 23.07 -22.54
C LEU A 255 17.14 21.94 -23.26
N ASP A 256 18.34 22.24 -23.81
CA ASP A 256 19.14 21.28 -24.57
C ASP A 256 20.05 20.42 -23.67
N ALA A 257 20.03 20.66 -22.34
CA ALA A 257 20.86 19.95 -21.35
C ALA A 257 20.17 18.70 -20.76
N LYS A 258 19.17 18.12 -21.46
CA LYS A 258 18.52 16.87 -21.08
C LYS A 258 18.89 15.73 -22.00
#